data_19cf56ee7b9bebcc9d6464af4899d1cb
#
_entry.id   19cf56ee7b9bebcc9d6464af4899d1cb
#
_cell.length_a   1.000
_cell.length_b   1.000
_cell.length_c   1.000
_cell.angle_alpha   90.00
_cell.angle_beta   90.00
_cell.angle_gamma   90.00
#
_symmetry.space_group_name_H-M   'P 1'
#
loop_
_entity.id
_entity.type
_entity.pdbx_description
1 polymer ?
#
loop_
_entity_poly.entity_id
_entity_poly.type
_entity_poly.pdbx_seq_one_letter_code
_entity_poly.pdbx_strand_id
1 'polypeptide(L)'
;HSKILTDILSRDQDPASAAKQFAEETRKQLRPIWQASLDEDRTGIKRAQSILSPSNASAAPTLKKRFAIAYGDALTRATQIHLRVFRGAFRTFNLMELPGAFLKDIGTQALIFWTLIRYGAENKKARVVPGPDRDEMIAALAPEATQRAA
;
A
#
# COMPACT_ATOMS: atom_id res chain seq x y z
N HIS A 1 2.86 12.17 -17.34
CA HIS A 1 1.86 12.84 -18.21
C HIS A 1 2.52 13.63 -19.36
N SER A 2 3.66 14.31 -19.15
CA SER A 2 4.38 15.06 -20.20
C SER A 2 4.72 14.15 -21.40
N LYS A 3 5.21 12.93 -21.15
CA LYS A 3 5.51 11.97 -22.23
C LYS A 3 4.27 11.59 -23.03
N ILE A 4 3.13 11.34 -22.37
CA ILE A 4 1.86 11.01 -23.06
C ILE A 4 1.46 12.17 -23.96
N LEU A 5 1.50 13.39 -23.42
CA LEU A 5 1.15 14.58 -24.21
C LEU A 5 2.08 14.76 -25.41
N THR A 6 3.40 14.62 -25.21
CA THR A 6 4.38 14.71 -26.31
C THR A 6 4.13 13.66 -27.36
N ASP A 7 3.89 12.40 -26.98
CA ASP A 7 3.63 11.28 -27.90
C ASP A 7 2.34 11.51 -28.71
N ILE A 8 1.30 12.09 -28.10
CA ILE A 8 0.04 12.40 -28.79
C ILE A 8 0.22 13.56 -29.75
N LEU A 9 0.81 14.67 -29.30
CA LEU A 9 1.02 15.85 -30.14
C LEU A 9 1.95 15.57 -31.33
N SER A 10 2.83 14.58 -31.23
CA SER A 10 3.68 14.16 -32.33
C SER A 10 2.95 13.36 -33.42
N ARG A 11 1.78 12.78 -33.08
CA ARG A 11 1.01 11.91 -34.00
C ARG A 11 -0.24 12.57 -34.54
N ASP A 12 -0.86 13.43 -33.78
CA ASP A 12 -2.15 14.06 -34.10
C ASP A 12 -2.00 15.57 -34.11
N GLN A 13 -2.35 16.19 -35.23
CA GLN A 13 -2.27 17.64 -35.42
C GLN A 13 -3.59 18.36 -35.13
N ASP A 14 -4.69 17.60 -34.92
CA ASP A 14 -5.97 18.17 -34.52
C ASP A 14 -6.02 18.34 -32.98
N PRO A 15 -6.10 19.58 -32.46
CA PRO A 15 -6.09 19.84 -31.02
C PRO A 15 -7.25 19.17 -30.26
N ALA A 16 -8.44 19.03 -30.90
CA ALA A 16 -9.60 18.46 -30.24
C ALA A 16 -9.44 16.94 -30.10
N SER A 17 -8.94 16.26 -31.13
CA SER A 17 -8.59 14.86 -31.10
C SER A 17 -7.47 14.58 -30.10
N ALA A 18 -6.40 15.37 -30.13
CA ALA A 18 -5.28 15.26 -29.20
C ALA A 18 -5.72 15.41 -27.73
N ALA A 19 -6.58 16.36 -27.43
CA ALA A 19 -7.12 16.57 -26.08
C ALA A 19 -7.94 15.36 -25.60
N LYS A 20 -8.78 14.79 -26.47
CA LYS A 20 -9.57 13.59 -26.15
C LYS A 20 -8.67 12.38 -25.88
N GLN A 21 -7.68 12.12 -26.74
CA GLN A 21 -6.72 11.04 -26.57
C GLN A 21 -5.90 11.19 -25.30
N PHE A 22 -5.46 12.41 -24.97
CA PHE A 22 -4.73 12.70 -23.75
C PHE A 22 -5.59 12.42 -22.51
N ALA A 23 -6.85 12.83 -22.51
CA ALA A 23 -7.78 12.56 -21.40
C ALA A 23 -8.01 11.05 -21.21
N GLU A 24 -8.16 10.28 -22.29
CA GLU A 24 -8.35 8.82 -22.26
C GLU A 24 -7.10 8.11 -21.73
N GLU A 25 -5.92 8.42 -22.26
CA GLU A 25 -4.66 7.77 -21.83
C GLU A 25 -4.31 8.14 -20.38
N THR A 26 -4.53 9.39 -19.99
CA THR A 26 -4.38 9.84 -18.60
C THR A 26 -5.31 9.08 -17.68
N ARG A 27 -6.58 8.90 -18.06
CA ARG A 27 -7.55 8.15 -17.26
C ARG A 27 -7.15 6.68 -17.12
N LYS A 28 -6.67 6.04 -18.18
CA LYS A 28 -6.18 4.65 -18.13
C LYS A 28 -5.03 4.48 -17.13
N GLN A 29 -4.13 5.46 -17.04
CA GLN A 29 -2.99 5.40 -16.11
C GLN A 29 -3.38 5.78 -14.68
N LEU A 30 -4.18 6.83 -14.49
CA LEU A 30 -4.55 7.32 -13.16
C LEU A 30 -5.58 6.44 -12.45
N ARG A 31 -6.53 5.86 -13.19
CA ARG A 31 -7.61 5.07 -12.58
C ARG A 31 -7.12 3.91 -11.73
N PRO A 32 -6.14 3.07 -12.17
CA PRO A 32 -5.62 2.00 -11.33
C PRO A 32 -4.94 2.51 -10.05
N ILE A 33 -4.22 3.64 -10.14
CA ILE A 33 -3.54 4.26 -9.01
C ILE A 33 -4.56 4.77 -7.99
N TRP A 34 -5.57 5.49 -8.46
CA TRP A 34 -6.65 6.00 -7.63
C TRP A 34 -7.44 4.87 -6.95
N GLN A 35 -7.77 3.80 -7.69
CA GLN A 35 -8.43 2.63 -7.12
C GLN A 35 -7.58 1.96 -6.04
N ALA A 36 -6.29 1.79 -6.27
CA ALA A 36 -5.37 1.22 -5.28
C ALA A 36 -5.33 2.06 -3.99
N SER A 37 -5.30 3.40 -4.11
CA SER A 37 -5.36 4.30 -2.95
C SER A 37 -6.67 4.15 -2.18
N LEU A 38 -7.81 4.10 -2.87
CA LEU A 38 -9.11 3.89 -2.22
C LEU A 38 -9.20 2.53 -1.49
N ASP A 39 -8.63 1.48 -2.07
CA ASP A 39 -8.65 0.16 -1.46
C ASP A 39 -7.72 0.10 -0.23
N GLU A 40 -6.60 0.82 -0.27
CA GLU A 40 -5.72 0.98 0.90
C GLU A 40 -6.44 1.73 2.03
N ASP A 41 -7.10 2.86 1.73
CA ASP A 41 -7.87 3.63 2.70
C ASP A 41 -9.00 2.78 3.33
N ARG A 42 -9.77 2.07 2.51
CA ARG A 42 -10.82 1.16 2.99
C ARG A 42 -10.27 0.07 3.89
N THR A 43 -9.10 -0.46 3.55
CA THR A 43 -8.43 -1.47 4.35
C THR A 43 -7.93 -0.90 5.66
N GLY A 44 -7.38 0.31 5.64
CA GLY A 44 -6.98 1.07 6.82
C GLY A 44 -8.15 1.32 7.77
N ILE A 45 -9.29 1.81 7.24
CA ILE A 45 -10.51 2.04 8.02
C ILE A 45 -11.02 0.76 8.68
N LYS A 46 -11.11 -0.35 7.91
CA LYS A 46 -11.54 -1.65 8.47
C LYS A 46 -10.60 -2.15 9.56
N ARG A 47 -9.31 -1.94 9.40
CA ARG A 47 -8.29 -2.30 10.41
C ARG A 47 -8.47 -1.46 11.68
N ALA A 48 -8.62 -0.15 11.55
CA ALA A 48 -8.87 0.75 12.67
C ALA A 48 -10.17 0.37 13.42
N GLN A 49 -11.26 0.13 12.69
CA GLN A 49 -12.52 -0.31 13.28
C GLN A 49 -12.40 -1.63 14.04
N SER A 50 -11.61 -2.59 13.54
CA SER A 50 -11.39 -3.87 14.22
C SER A 50 -10.58 -3.73 15.51
N ILE A 51 -9.76 -2.70 15.64
CA ILE A 51 -9.00 -2.38 16.85
C ILE A 51 -9.93 -1.70 17.87
N LEU A 52 -10.71 -0.72 17.42
CA LEU A 52 -11.59 0.08 18.29
C LEU A 52 -12.82 -0.71 18.79
N SER A 53 -13.25 -1.73 18.08
CA SER A 53 -14.45 -2.52 18.43
C SER A 53 -14.15 -4.04 18.34
N PRO A 54 -13.35 -4.59 19.27
CA PRO A 54 -12.98 -6.00 19.26
C PRO A 54 -14.18 -6.96 19.38
N SER A 55 -15.29 -6.51 20.00
CA SER A 55 -16.53 -7.29 20.15
C SER A 55 -17.22 -7.60 18.82
N ASN A 56 -16.96 -6.84 17.77
CA ASN A 56 -17.42 -7.10 16.41
C ASN A 56 -16.45 -7.99 15.61
N ALA A 57 -15.51 -8.65 16.29
CA ALA A 57 -14.59 -9.59 15.66
C ALA A 57 -15.40 -10.70 14.99
N SER A 58 -15.53 -10.56 13.68
CA SER A 58 -16.19 -11.49 12.77
C SER A 58 -15.67 -12.91 12.98
N ALA A 59 -16.51 -13.91 12.67
CA ALA A 59 -16.18 -15.33 12.66
C ALA A 59 -14.75 -15.63 12.19
N ALA A 60 -14.15 -16.70 12.71
CA ALA A 60 -12.77 -17.11 12.38
C ALA A 60 -12.48 -16.99 10.88
N PRO A 61 -11.35 -16.38 10.49
CA PRO A 61 -11.08 -16.10 9.10
C PRO A 61 -10.98 -17.40 8.29
N THR A 62 -11.58 -17.43 7.10
CA THR A 62 -11.48 -18.55 6.15
C THR A 62 -10.01 -18.83 5.81
N LEU A 63 -9.69 -20.05 5.34
CA LEU A 63 -8.33 -20.42 4.90
C LEU A 63 -7.79 -19.45 3.88
N LYS A 64 -8.60 -19.03 2.90
CA LYS A 64 -8.23 -18.02 1.90
C LYS A 64 -7.83 -16.69 2.55
N LYS A 65 -8.61 -16.20 3.53
CA LYS A 65 -8.33 -14.96 4.25
C LYS A 65 -7.07 -15.08 5.10
N ARG A 66 -6.86 -16.24 5.75
CA ARG A 66 -5.63 -16.52 6.52
C ARG A 66 -4.39 -16.50 5.62
N PHE A 67 -4.47 -17.13 4.44
CA PHE A 67 -3.38 -17.12 3.46
C PHE A 67 -3.10 -15.71 2.95
N ALA A 68 -4.13 -14.94 2.59
CA ALA A 68 -3.96 -13.55 2.13
C ALA A 68 -3.30 -12.67 3.19
N ILE A 69 -3.65 -12.84 4.47
CA ILE A 69 -3.01 -12.13 5.59
C ILE A 69 -1.53 -12.55 5.69
N ALA A 70 -1.24 -13.85 5.69
CA ALA A 70 0.12 -14.35 5.80
C ALA A 70 1.01 -13.91 4.61
N TYR A 71 0.45 -13.89 3.41
CA TYR A 71 1.13 -13.36 2.22
C TYR A 71 1.42 -11.86 2.34
N GLY A 72 0.46 -11.06 2.82
CA GLY A 72 0.66 -9.63 3.09
C GLY A 72 1.76 -9.37 4.11
N ASP A 73 1.80 -10.13 5.21
CA ASP A 73 2.85 -10.06 6.21
C ASP A 73 4.23 -10.41 5.62
N ALA A 74 4.28 -11.47 4.79
CA ALA A 74 5.49 -11.89 4.11
C ALA A 74 5.97 -10.85 3.08
N LEU A 75 5.05 -10.22 2.34
CA LEU A 75 5.36 -9.13 1.42
C LEU A 75 5.98 -7.93 2.18
N THR A 76 5.36 -7.51 3.28
CA THR A 76 5.89 -6.43 4.13
C THR A 76 7.30 -6.77 4.62
N ARG A 77 7.52 -7.98 5.10
CA ARG A 77 8.84 -8.44 5.55
C ARG A 77 9.83 -8.51 4.40
N ALA A 78 9.42 -9.07 3.24
CA ALA A 78 10.26 -9.18 2.05
C ALA A 78 10.72 -7.81 1.54
N THR A 79 9.85 -6.80 1.62
CA THR A 79 10.19 -5.41 1.29
C THR A 79 11.31 -4.87 2.20
N GLN A 80 11.37 -5.29 3.45
CA GLN A 80 12.40 -4.85 4.40
C GLN A 80 13.75 -5.55 4.20
N ILE A 81 13.76 -6.83 3.77
CA ILE A 81 14.97 -7.66 3.74
C ILE A 81 15.49 -7.97 2.34
N HIS A 82 14.68 -7.80 1.30
CA HIS A 82 15.06 -8.09 -0.09
C HIS A 82 15.05 -6.85 -0.96
N LEU A 83 16.23 -6.38 -1.35
CA LEU A 83 16.40 -5.17 -2.17
C LEU A 83 15.57 -5.18 -3.47
N ARG A 84 15.40 -6.36 -4.11
CA ARG A 84 14.58 -6.51 -5.33
C ARG A 84 13.12 -6.17 -5.05
N VAL A 85 12.55 -6.69 -3.97
CA VAL A 85 11.17 -6.46 -3.56
C VAL A 85 11.01 -4.99 -3.14
N PHE A 86 11.94 -4.47 -2.36
CA PHE A 86 11.98 -3.06 -1.96
C PHE A 86 11.97 -2.13 -3.17
N ARG A 87 12.85 -2.35 -4.17
CA ARG A 87 12.90 -1.52 -5.38
C ARG A 87 11.59 -1.54 -6.16
N GLY A 88 10.95 -2.70 -6.28
CA GLY A 88 9.64 -2.82 -6.93
C GLY A 88 8.55 -2.04 -6.18
N ALA A 89 8.46 -2.21 -4.87
CA ALA A 89 7.53 -1.47 -4.03
C ALA A 89 7.80 0.05 -4.08
N PHE A 90 9.06 0.46 -4.01
CA PHE A 90 9.47 1.86 -4.07
C PHE A 90 9.11 2.51 -5.42
N ARG A 91 9.29 1.81 -6.55
CA ARG A 91 8.89 2.31 -7.88
C ARG A 91 7.38 2.48 -7.98
N THR A 92 6.61 1.56 -7.43
CA THR A 92 5.15 1.67 -7.35
C THR A 92 4.73 2.84 -6.48
N PHE A 93 5.33 2.99 -5.29
CA PHE A 93 5.04 4.09 -4.38
C PHE A 93 5.34 5.47 -4.99
N ASN A 94 6.40 5.57 -5.77
CA ASN A 94 6.76 6.80 -6.49
C ASN A 94 6.05 6.95 -7.86
N LEU A 95 5.01 6.19 -8.11
CA LEU A 95 4.20 6.25 -9.34
C LEU A 95 5.00 6.00 -10.64
N MET A 96 6.15 5.34 -10.54
CA MET A 96 6.98 4.96 -11.68
C MET A 96 6.45 3.71 -12.38
N GLU A 97 5.66 2.89 -11.66
CA GLU A 97 5.02 1.68 -12.13
C GLU A 97 3.58 1.60 -11.59
N LEU A 98 2.72 0.87 -12.31
CA LEU A 98 1.35 0.63 -11.86
C LEU A 98 1.32 -0.20 -10.56
N PRO A 99 0.31 0.01 -9.70
CA PRO A 99 0.13 -0.78 -8.49
C PRO A 99 0.17 -2.28 -8.77
N GLY A 100 1.01 -3.00 -8.02
CA GLY A 100 1.16 -4.45 -8.16
C GLY A 100 1.97 -4.93 -9.39
N ALA A 101 2.49 -4.04 -10.23
CA ALA A 101 3.28 -4.44 -11.41
C ALA A 101 4.50 -5.29 -11.03
N PHE A 102 5.21 -4.93 -9.97
CA PHE A 102 6.37 -5.68 -9.46
C PHE A 102 6.02 -7.07 -8.94
N LEU A 103 4.77 -7.31 -8.55
CA LEU A 103 4.28 -8.62 -8.12
C LEU A 103 4.11 -9.61 -9.28
N LYS A 104 4.16 -9.15 -10.53
CA LYS A 104 4.14 -10.02 -11.72
C LYS A 104 5.51 -10.63 -12.01
N ASP A 105 6.58 -10.09 -11.43
CA ASP A 105 7.93 -10.59 -11.59
C ASP A 105 8.12 -11.88 -10.79
N ILE A 106 8.49 -12.96 -11.48
CA ILE A 106 8.67 -14.30 -10.90
C ILE A 106 9.70 -14.30 -9.78
N GLY A 107 10.81 -13.56 -9.94
CA GLY A 107 11.84 -13.46 -8.92
C GLY A 107 11.35 -12.74 -7.66
N THR A 108 10.53 -11.73 -7.81
CA THR A 108 9.87 -11.05 -6.68
C THR A 108 8.91 -11.99 -5.96
N GLN A 109 8.08 -12.72 -6.70
CA GLN A 109 7.19 -13.71 -6.08
C GLN A 109 7.94 -14.81 -5.34
N ALA A 110 9.01 -15.35 -5.94
CA ALA A 110 9.85 -16.37 -5.30
C ALA A 110 10.42 -15.89 -3.96
N LEU A 111 10.89 -14.63 -3.88
CA LEU A 111 11.39 -14.03 -2.64
C LEU A 111 10.29 -13.84 -1.60
N ILE A 112 9.09 -13.46 -2.00
CA ILE A 112 7.95 -13.33 -1.08
C ILE A 112 7.54 -14.70 -0.54
N PHE A 113 7.44 -15.73 -1.40
CA PHE A 113 7.12 -17.09 -0.96
C PHE A 113 8.23 -17.69 -0.09
N TRP A 114 9.49 -17.46 -0.42
CA TRP A 114 10.61 -17.84 0.45
C TRP A 114 10.49 -17.21 1.83
N THR A 115 10.17 -15.92 1.88
CA THR A 115 9.96 -15.18 3.13
C THR A 115 8.77 -15.73 3.92
N LEU A 116 7.68 -16.08 3.23
CA LEU A 116 6.50 -16.71 3.85
C LEU A 116 6.86 -18.02 4.54
N ILE A 117 7.62 -18.89 3.87
CA ILE A 117 8.03 -20.20 4.40
C ILE A 117 9.09 -20.06 5.49
N ARG A 118 10.13 -19.26 5.24
CA ARG A 118 11.31 -19.15 6.11
C ARG A 118 11.01 -18.50 7.45
N TYR A 119 10.18 -17.47 7.44
CA TYR A 119 9.92 -16.66 8.63
C TYR A 119 8.53 -16.93 9.26
N GLY A 120 7.60 -17.56 8.54
CA GLY A 120 6.33 -18.01 9.10
C GLY A 120 5.64 -16.96 9.98
N ALA A 121 5.44 -17.31 11.26
CA ALA A 121 4.76 -16.45 12.24
C ALA A 121 5.55 -15.16 12.57
N GLU A 122 6.86 -15.13 12.35
CA GLU A 122 7.67 -13.93 12.61
C GLU A 122 7.36 -12.78 11.65
N ASN A 123 6.80 -13.10 10.47
CA ASN A 123 6.38 -12.08 9.50
C ASN A 123 5.37 -11.09 10.10
N LYS A 124 4.58 -11.52 11.08
CA LYS A 124 3.65 -10.64 11.80
C LYS A 124 4.34 -9.47 12.50
N LYS A 125 5.60 -9.64 12.92
CA LYS A 125 6.39 -8.57 13.55
C LYS A 125 6.76 -7.45 12.59
N ALA A 126 6.67 -7.69 11.28
CA ALA A 126 6.92 -6.66 10.26
C ALA A 126 5.71 -5.76 10.00
N ARG A 127 4.55 -6.07 10.58
CA ARG A 127 3.37 -5.22 10.47
C ARG A 127 3.65 -3.87 11.11
N VAL A 128 3.19 -2.82 10.43
CA VAL A 128 3.16 -1.49 11.03
C VAL A 128 2.20 -1.55 12.22
N VAL A 129 2.74 -1.35 13.42
CA VAL A 129 1.93 -1.19 14.63
C VAL A 129 1.37 0.23 14.58
N PRO A 130 0.07 0.45 14.85
CA PRO A 130 -0.45 1.79 15.04
C PRO A 130 0.44 2.52 16.03
N GLY A 131 0.80 3.76 15.72
CA GLY A 131 1.53 4.60 16.66
C GLY A 131 0.71 4.83 17.95
N PRO A 132 1.32 5.46 18.94
CA PRO A 132 0.62 5.84 20.17
C PRO A 132 -0.62 6.66 19.82
N ASP A 133 -1.66 6.58 20.63
CA ASP A 133 -2.83 7.41 20.44
C ASP A 133 -2.48 8.89 20.68
N ARG A 134 -3.44 9.78 20.37
CA ARG A 134 -3.21 11.22 20.48
C ARG A 134 -2.84 11.63 21.90
N ASP A 135 -3.49 11.04 22.91
CA ASP A 135 -3.32 11.40 24.30
C ASP A 135 -1.96 10.90 24.81
N GLU A 136 -1.54 9.69 24.40
CA GLU A 136 -0.20 9.16 24.66
C GLU A 136 0.88 10.03 24.00
N MET A 137 0.66 10.50 22.76
CA MET A 137 1.60 11.40 22.08
C MET A 137 1.70 12.75 22.79
N ILE A 138 0.57 13.32 23.22
CA ILE A 138 0.56 14.59 23.95
C ILE A 138 1.28 14.43 25.27
N ALA A 139 1.03 13.34 26.03
CA ALA A 139 1.70 13.05 27.29
C ALA A 139 3.22 12.89 27.10
N ALA A 140 3.67 12.25 26.02
CA ALA A 140 5.08 12.08 25.74
C ALA A 140 5.79 13.36 25.29
N LEU A 141 5.09 14.25 24.57
CA LEU A 141 5.66 15.49 24.03
C LEU A 141 5.57 16.68 24.99
N ALA A 142 4.63 16.66 25.91
CA ALA A 142 4.40 17.75 26.87
C ALA A 142 4.18 17.22 28.31
N PRO A 143 5.15 16.50 28.89
CA PRO A 143 4.99 15.91 30.21
C PRO A 143 4.71 16.93 31.30
N GLU A 144 5.17 18.17 31.15
CA GLU A 144 4.97 19.24 32.16
C GLU A 144 3.59 19.91 32.09
N ALA A 145 2.92 19.86 30.94
CA ALA A 145 1.59 20.45 30.79
C ALA A 145 0.50 19.65 31.51
N THR A 146 0.68 18.35 31.61
CA THR A 146 -0.27 17.44 32.29
C THR A 146 -0.14 17.53 33.80
N GLN A 147 1.05 17.85 34.34
CA GLN A 147 1.29 18.01 35.80
C GLN A 147 0.74 19.33 36.36
N ARG A 148 0.51 20.35 35.51
CA ARG A 148 -0.04 21.65 35.96
C ARG A 148 -1.57 21.70 35.97
N ALA A 149 -2.22 20.67 35.40
CA ALA A 149 -3.69 20.58 35.30
C ALA A 149 -4.32 19.64 36.37
N ALA A 150 -3.50 18.95 37.18
CA ALA A 150 -3.90 18.11 38.28
C ALA A 150 -3.65 18.81 39.62
#